data_fcced409f3e2716bafaa5a405f296e61
#
_entry.id   fcced409f3e2716bafaa5a405f296e61
#
_cell.length_a   1.000
_cell.length_b   1.000
_cell.length_c   1.000
_cell.angle_alpha   90.00
_cell.angle_beta   90.00
_cell.angle_gamma   90.00
#
_symmetry.space_group_name_H-M   'P 1'
#
loop_
_entity.id
_entity.type
_entity.pdbx_description
1 polymer ?
#
loop_
_entity_poly.entity_id
_entity_poly.type
_entity_poly.pdbx_seq_one_letter_code
_entity_poly.pdbx_strand_id
1 'polypeptide(L)'
;GAPGFNVGLEEDNMNVGNVLRLSGYVTGHVGKLHVGAHLKKTEEFTSRGMYDSSAKEGVDPEAPEVIAGWQKNERWYRQWIMDRGFSWAKHVYWGNIQHPYNDHNPDWTLEAALEFIEENHDKPFYLHYTTTMMHGGTRNWNASLDKTLTSGAGRLEKPANVPFSREELCKQVDEAGMEESTYGFTWMDATVGAMLDKLDKLGIADNTLFVFVSDHGTHGKFSLHDHNGTAIPCIIRWPGVIKPGSVCSNFVQNTDMVPTFFDAAGADIPDGYRMDGKSIMPILSDPSAEVHDHLYFELGYGRAVRTKDWKYIAIRYSADQFEKIKRQPLLKIAQYLSYQGGAKNASRHMMSRPHYLEPDQLYNLANDPLEMKNLAKNPRFKAQLEKMRGLLTAKLKAQGRPFGEFVPGADSVQAEEIWPYLEKMKQLRPVKKGFEIIGDATNAPAGTPAKELNREERKKLREERKKKRLENNVVVPPAAKA
;
A
#
# COMPACT_ATOMS: atom_id res chain seq x y z
N GLY A 1 -7.26 -21.04 0.00
CA GLY A 1 -6.94 -20.49 -1.31
C GLY A 1 -6.10 -19.23 -1.18
N ALA A 2 -5.25 -18.92 -2.16
CA ALA A 2 -4.54 -17.66 -2.16
C ALA A 2 -5.58 -16.53 -2.28
N PRO A 3 -5.56 -15.52 -1.40
CA PRO A 3 -6.45 -14.39 -1.54
C PRO A 3 -6.12 -13.68 -2.87
N GLY A 4 -7.07 -13.70 -3.79
CA GLY A 4 -6.97 -12.97 -5.04
C GLY A 4 -7.39 -11.51 -4.83
N PHE A 5 -7.06 -10.63 -5.78
CA PHE A 5 -7.65 -9.30 -5.85
C PHE A 5 -9.17 -9.29 -6.04
N ASN A 6 -9.77 -10.46 -6.13
CA ASN A 6 -11.18 -10.66 -6.42
C ASN A 6 -11.98 -11.11 -5.19
N VAL A 7 -11.45 -10.92 -3.99
CA VAL A 7 -12.17 -11.14 -2.74
C VAL A 7 -12.67 -9.79 -2.25
N GLY A 8 -13.97 -9.65 -2.11
CA GLY A 8 -14.62 -8.47 -1.59
C GLY A 8 -15.09 -8.66 -0.16
N LEU A 9 -15.46 -7.56 0.46
CA LEU A 9 -16.17 -7.57 1.73
C LEU A 9 -17.64 -7.89 1.48
N GLU A 10 -18.12 -9.01 2.01
CA GLU A 10 -19.53 -9.38 1.93
C GLU A 10 -20.36 -8.55 2.92
N GLU A 11 -21.69 -8.52 2.73
CA GLU A 11 -22.57 -7.69 3.56
C GLU A 11 -22.63 -8.14 5.03
N ASP A 12 -22.49 -9.44 5.24
CA ASP A 12 -22.47 -10.05 6.57
C ASP A 12 -21.10 -10.05 7.25
N ASN A 13 -20.06 -9.56 6.56
CA ASN A 13 -18.73 -9.45 7.17
C ASN A 13 -18.66 -8.27 8.13
N MET A 14 -18.66 -8.59 9.40
CA MET A 14 -18.45 -7.59 10.44
C MET A 14 -17.07 -6.94 10.32
N ASN A 15 -17.00 -5.65 10.44
CA ASN A 15 -15.78 -4.86 10.28
C ASN A 15 -15.71 -3.73 11.33
N VAL A 16 -14.65 -2.92 11.26
CA VAL A 16 -14.43 -1.82 12.20
C VAL A 16 -15.61 -0.84 12.27
N GLY A 17 -16.25 -0.54 11.13
CA GLY A 17 -17.42 0.35 11.07
C GLY A 17 -18.62 -0.21 11.86
N ASN A 18 -18.90 -1.53 11.71
CA ASN A 18 -20.00 -2.17 12.47
C ASN A 18 -19.76 -2.12 13.98
N VAL A 19 -18.58 -2.57 14.43
CA VAL A 19 -18.27 -2.68 15.87
C VAL A 19 -18.29 -1.33 16.54
N LEU A 20 -17.62 -0.32 15.96
CA LEU A 20 -17.60 1.02 16.52
C LEU A 20 -18.98 1.68 16.51
N ARG A 21 -19.78 1.47 15.43
CA ARG A 21 -21.16 1.96 15.39
C ARG A 21 -22.03 1.32 16.48
N LEU A 22 -21.90 0.04 16.71
CA LEU A 22 -22.61 -0.65 17.80
C LEU A 22 -22.19 -0.13 19.18
N SER A 23 -20.96 0.36 19.30
CA SER A 23 -20.42 1.00 20.51
C SER A 23 -20.73 2.52 20.61
N GLY A 24 -21.64 3.04 19.78
CA GLY A 24 -22.11 4.42 19.84
C GLY A 24 -21.31 5.45 19.04
N TYR A 25 -20.35 5.03 18.23
CA TYR A 25 -19.57 5.93 17.40
C TYR A 25 -20.30 6.28 16.09
N VAL A 26 -20.18 7.52 15.65
CA VAL A 26 -20.47 7.88 14.26
C VAL A 26 -19.31 7.41 13.39
N THR A 27 -19.57 6.54 12.42
CA THR A 27 -18.52 5.93 11.59
C THR A 27 -18.58 6.47 10.18
N GLY A 28 -17.51 7.16 9.74
CA GLY A 28 -17.39 7.82 8.45
C GLY A 28 -16.35 7.17 7.54
N HIS A 29 -16.64 7.13 6.24
CA HIS A 29 -15.66 6.71 5.21
C HIS A 29 -15.56 7.76 4.11
N VAL A 30 -14.31 8.12 3.75
CA VAL A 30 -13.99 9.07 2.68
C VAL A 30 -12.87 8.51 1.81
N GLY A 31 -13.00 8.67 0.50
CA GLY A 31 -11.93 8.43 -0.44
C GLY A 31 -12.02 7.10 -1.18
N LYS A 32 -10.88 6.46 -1.42
CA LYS A 32 -10.77 5.27 -2.26
C LYS A 32 -11.43 4.04 -1.65
N LEU A 33 -12.30 3.39 -2.43
CA LEU A 33 -12.82 2.05 -2.18
C LEU A 33 -12.10 1.02 -3.05
N HIS A 34 -11.59 -0.07 -2.47
CA HIS A 34 -10.90 -1.13 -3.21
C HIS A 34 -11.11 -2.54 -2.64
N VAL A 35 -12.13 -2.72 -1.79
CA VAL A 35 -12.46 -4.00 -1.15
C VAL A 35 -13.73 -4.67 -1.69
N GLY A 36 -14.28 -4.15 -2.81
CA GLY A 36 -15.44 -4.70 -3.50
C GLY A 36 -15.03 -5.42 -4.79
N ALA A 37 -14.70 -6.70 -4.72
CA ALA A 37 -14.16 -7.46 -5.86
C ALA A 37 -15.11 -7.59 -7.06
N HIS A 38 -16.39 -7.46 -6.82
CA HIS A 38 -17.44 -7.65 -7.84
C HIS A 38 -17.59 -6.47 -8.81
N LEU A 39 -16.81 -5.40 -8.62
CA LEU A 39 -16.96 -4.14 -9.35
C LEU A 39 -15.96 -3.96 -10.50
N LYS A 40 -15.37 -5.05 -11.01
CA LYS A 40 -14.30 -4.95 -12.03
C LYS A 40 -14.71 -5.23 -13.46
N LYS A 41 -15.89 -5.77 -13.68
CA LYS A 41 -16.34 -6.15 -15.04
C LYS A 41 -17.33 -5.13 -15.57
N THR A 42 -17.11 -4.65 -16.78
CA THR A 42 -18.02 -3.75 -17.50
C THR A 42 -19.49 -4.24 -17.48
N GLU A 43 -19.70 -5.53 -17.67
CA GLU A 43 -21.02 -6.17 -17.61
C GLU A 43 -21.68 -6.01 -16.23
N GLU A 44 -20.89 -6.03 -15.17
CA GLU A 44 -21.35 -5.91 -13.79
C GLU A 44 -21.72 -4.46 -13.45
N PHE A 45 -20.94 -3.49 -13.92
CA PHE A 45 -21.31 -2.07 -13.84
C PHE A 45 -22.62 -1.81 -14.58
N THR A 46 -22.74 -2.32 -15.79
CA THR A 46 -23.92 -2.11 -16.64
C THR A 46 -25.17 -2.76 -16.04
N SER A 47 -25.08 -4.00 -15.52
CA SER A 47 -26.20 -4.70 -14.89
C SER A 47 -26.73 -3.98 -13.64
N ARG A 48 -25.87 -3.25 -12.94
CA ARG A 48 -26.22 -2.40 -11.79
C ARG A 48 -26.59 -0.96 -12.21
N GLY A 49 -26.63 -0.70 -13.50
CA GLY A 49 -26.88 0.63 -14.05
C GLY A 49 -25.82 1.67 -13.68
N MET A 50 -24.60 1.23 -13.38
CA MET A 50 -23.46 2.09 -13.11
C MET A 50 -22.75 2.49 -14.41
N TYR A 51 -22.05 3.59 -14.38
CA TYR A 51 -21.20 4.05 -15.47
C TYR A 51 -19.85 3.33 -15.43
N ASP A 52 -19.41 2.79 -16.57
CA ASP A 52 -18.05 2.23 -16.68
C ASP A 52 -17.03 3.36 -16.67
N SER A 53 -16.45 3.56 -15.48
CA SER A 53 -15.46 4.61 -15.22
C SER A 53 -14.04 4.26 -15.69
N SER A 54 -13.84 3.15 -16.39
CA SER A 54 -12.58 2.92 -17.09
C SER A 54 -12.46 3.97 -18.19
N ALA A 55 -11.63 5.00 -17.93
CA ALA A 55 -11.46 6.12 -18.84
C ALA A 55 -11.14 5.63 -20.25
N LYS A 56 -12.07 5.82 -21.17
CA LYS A 56 -11.82 5.59 -22.59
C LYS A 56 -11.17 6.86 -23.13
N GLU A 57 -10.07 6.70 -23.84
CA GLU A 57 -9.45 7.80 -24.58
C GLU A 57 -10.52 8.53 -25.42
N GLY A 58 -10.59 9.85 -25.31
CA GLY A 58 -11.52 10.67 -26.10
C GLY A 58 -12.93 10.87 -25.53
N VAL A 59 -13.19 10.45 -24.28
CA VAL A 59 -14.46 10.79 -23.62
C VAL A 59 -14.37 12.21 -23.07
N ASP A 60 -15.34 13.07 -23.48
CA ASP A 60 -15.44 14.41 -22.97
C ASP A 60 -15.89 14.40 -21.49
N PRO A 61 -15.06 14.86 -20.54
CA PRO A 61 -15.40 14.88 -19.12
C PRO A 61 -16.53 15.88 -18.78
N GLU A 62 -16.85 16.79 -19.69
CA GLU A 62 -17.90 17.79 -19.52
C GLU A 62 -19.25 17.34 -20.11
N ALA A 63 -19.31 16.21 -20.81
CA ALA A 63 -20.55 15.69 -21.34
C ALA A 63 -21.55 15.34 -20.21
N PRO A 64 -22.82 15.82 -20.29
CA PRO A 64 -23.80 15.65 -19.21
C PRO A 64 -24.01 14.19 -18.79
N GLU A 65 -24.00 13.25 -19.72
CA GLU A 65 -24.15 11.82 -19.45
C GLU A 65 -22.93 11.25 -18.71
N VAL A 66 -21.72 11.76 -18.96
CA VAL A 66 -20.49 11.37 -18.27
C VAL A 66 -20.53 11.88 -16.83
N ILE A 67 -20.87 13.16 -16.62
CA ILE A 67 -21.04 13.75 -15.30
C ILE A 67 -22.08 12.98 -14.49
N ALA A 68 -23.27 12.75 -15.06
CA ALA A 68 -24.34 12.00 -14.41
C ALA A 68 -23.91 10.56 -14.06
N GLY A 69 -23.13 9.92 -14.94
CA GLY A 69 -22.58 8.59 -14.73
C GLY A 69 -21.63 8.51 -13.53
N TRP A 70 -20.66 9.43 -13.43
CA TRP A 70 -19.74 9.52 -12.31
C TRP A 70 -20.43 9.83 -10.98
N GLN A 71 -21.37 10.75 -10.98
CA GLN A 71 -22.18 11.08 -9.81
C GLN A 71 -23.02 9.88 -9.34
N LYS A 72 -23.56 9.09 -10.28
CA LYS A 72 -24.28 7.85 -9.98
C LYS A 72 -23.37 6.82 -9.32
N ASN A 73 -22.16 6.65 -9.84
CA ASN A 73 -21.17 5.75 -9.26
C ASN A 73 -20.80 6.14 -7.84
N GLU A 74 -20.54 7.43 -7.59
CA GLU A 74 -20.21 7.93 -6.24
C GLU A 74 -21.36 7.65 -5.26
N ARG A 75 -22.60 7.92 -5.64
CA ARG A 75 -23.78 7.61 -4.79
C ARG A 75 -23.87 6.10 -4.50
N TRP A 76 -23.58 5.25 -5.49
CA TRP A 76 -23.60 3.81 -5.31
C TRP A 76 -22.48 3.35 -4.36
N TYR A 77 -21.27 3.87 -4.49
CA TYR A 77 -20.15 3.53 -3.60
C TYR A 77 -20.42 3.96 -2.16
N ARG A 78 -20.99 5.12 -1.95
CA ARG A 78 -21.41 5.56 -0.61
C ARG A 78 -22.41 4.60 0.02
N GLN A 79 -23.47 4.26 -0.72
CA GLN A 79 -24.47 3.32 -0.22
C GLN A 79 -23.85 1.96 0.10
N TRP A 80 -22.96 1.46 -0.79
CA TRP A 80 -22.27 0.20 -0.58
C TRP A 80 -21.46 0.18 0.73
N ILE A 81 -20.80 1.27 1.08
CA ILE A 81 -20.08 1.42 2.35
C ILE A 81 -21.05 1.44 3.55
N MET A 82 -22.14 2.19 3.44
CA MET A 82 -23.15 2.27 4.51
C MET A 82 -23.84 0.94 4.76
N ASP A 83 -24.17 0.20 3.73
CA ASP A 83 -24.74 -1.17 3.82
C ASP A 83 -23.81 -2.14 4.56
N ARG A 84 -22.51 -1.83 4.61
CA ARG A 84 -21.47 -2.63 5.29
C ARG A 84 -21.01 -2.06 6.62
N GLY A 85 -21.85 -1.24 7.25
CA GLY A 85 -21.72 -0.91 8.67
C GLY A 85 -21.25 0.50 9.00
N PHE A 86 -20.87 1.30 8.04
CA PHE A 86 -20.61 2.72 8.27
C PHE A 86 -21.91 3.51 8.33
N SER A 87 -21.98 4.51 9.22
CA SER A 87 -23.15 5.37 9.34
C SER A 87 -23.14 6.57 8.39
N TRP A 88 -21.98 6.89 7.82
CA TRP A 88 -21.78 8.02 6.92
C TRP A 88 -20.69 7.71 5.88
N ALA A 89 -20.87 8.15 4.67
CA ALA A 89 -19.87 8.10 3.62
C ALA A 89 -20.03 9.26 2.65
N LYS A 90 -18.92 9.85 2.19
CA LYS A 90 -18.92 10.93 1.22
C LYS A 90 -17.64 10.91 0.41
N HIS A 91 -17.73 11.37 -0.84
CA HIS A 91 -16.59 11.47 -1.76
C HIS A 91 -15.84 10.13 -1.92
N VAL A 92 -16.62 9.06 -2.14
CA VAL A 92 -16.11 7.69 -2.33
C VAL A 92 -15.94 7.38 -3.81
N TYR A 93 -14.80 6.81 -4.17
CA TYR A 93 -14.51 6.41 -5.55
C TYR A 93 -13.81 5.05 -5.63
N TRP A 94 -13.97 4.38 -6.77
CA TRP A 94 -13.41 3.04 -6.96
C TRP A 94 -11.98 3.04 -7.45
N GLY A 95 -11.09 2.34 -6.74
CA GLY A 95 -9.77 1.96 -7.23
C GLY A 95 -8.84 3.16 -7.50
N ASN A 96 -7.98 3.02 -8.50
CA ASN A 96 -7.03 4.06 -8.88
C ASN A 96 -7.54 4.74 -10.16
N ILE A 97 -8.37 5.76 -9.97
CA ILE A 97 -8.89 6.57 -11.08
C ILE A 97 -7.72 7.28 -11.77
N GLN A 98 -7.81 7.41 -13.08
CA GLN A 98 -6.80 8.05 -13.92
C GLN A 98 -7.21 9.47 -14.27
N HIS A 99 -6.23 10.24 -14.77
CA HIS A 99 -6.47 11.57 -15.34
C HIS A 99 -7.59 11.52 -16.41
N PRO A 100 -8.49 12.52 -16.45
CA PRO A 100 -8.53 13.72 -15.60
C PRO A 100 -9.26 13.53 -14.25
N TYR A 101 -9.98 12.44 -14.03
CA TYR A 101 -10.87 12.26 -12.89
C TYR A 101 -10.17 12.04 -11.52
N ASN A 102 -8.86 11.94 -11.50
CA ASN A 102 -8.09 11.89 -10.26
C ASN A 102 -7.48 13.25 -9.86
N ASP A 103 -7.56 14.27 -10.73
CA ASP A 103 -6.79 15.49 -10.59
C ASP A 103 -7.19 16.31 -9.36
N HIS A 104 -8.47 16.35 -9.01
CA HIS A 104 -8.98 17.07 -7.85
C HIS A 104 -9.43 16.16 -6.70
N ASN A 105 -9.21 14.86 -6.79
CA ASN A 105 -9.57 13.93 -5.71
C ASN A 105 -8.94 14.27 -4.35
N PRO A 106 -7.67 14.69 -4.25
CA PRO A 106 -7.10 15.03 -2.96
C PRO A 106 -7.87 16.12 -2.22
N ASP A 107 -8.19 17.22 -2.90
CA ASP A 107 -8.93 18.34 -2.30
C ASP A 107 -10.40 17.97 -2.04
N TRP A 108 -11.01 17.31 -3.00
CA TRP A 108 -12.40 16.87 -2.91
C TRP A 108 -12.63 15.88 -1.76
N THR A 109 -11.70 14.95 -1.53
CA THR A 109 -11.78 14.04 -0.38
C THR A 109 -11.45 14.74 0.94
N LEU A 110 -10.47 15.67 0.96
CA LEU A 110 -10.16 16.46 2.15
C LEU A 110 -11.35 17.30 2.60
N GLU A 111 -12.05 17.97 1.68
CA GLU A 111 -13.27 18.73 2.00
C GLU A 111 -14.28 17.87 2.78
N ALA A 112 -14.56 16.65 2.31
CA ALA A 112 -15.47 15.73 2.99
C ALA A 112 -14.95 15.27 4.37
N ALA A 113 -13.64 15.05 4.50
CA ALA A 113 -13.06 14.71 5.80
C ALA A 113 -13.18 15.84 6.82
N LEU A 114 -12.92 17.09 6.41
CA LEU A 114 -13.05 18.26 7.26
C LEU A 114 -14.51 18.53 7.65
N GLU A 115 -15.45 18.31 6.73
CA GLU A 115 -16.89 18.38 6.99
C GLU A 115 -17.32 17.34 8.01
N PHE A 116 -16.92 16.08 7.84
CA PHE A 116 -17.24 15.02 8.79
C PHE A 116 -16.74 15.31 10.21
N ILE A 117 -15.51 15.82 10.35
CA ILE A 117 -14.93 16.18 11.65
C ILE A 117 -15.74 17.33 12.27
N GLU A 118 -16.11 18.36 11.49
CA GLU A 118 -16.92 19.50 11.95
C GLU A 118 -18.30 19.06 12.43
N GLU A 119 -18.98 18.21 11.67
CA GLU A 119 -20.34 17.76 11.96
C GLU A 119 -20.45 16.81 13.17
N ASN A 120 -19.34 16.19 13.55
CA ASN A 120 -19.35 15.13 14.56
C ASN A 120 -18.39 15.38 15.73
N HIS A 121 -17.81 16.58 15.86
CA HIS A 121 -16.83 16.90 16.91
C HIS A 121 -17.37 16.79 18.35
N ASP A 122 -18.68 16.86 18.54
CA ASP A 122 -19.37 16.74 19.82
C ASP A 122 -19.78 15.29 20.17
N LYS A 123 -19.46 14.32 19.33
CA LYS A 123 -19.80 12.90 19.45
C LYS A 123 -18.56 12.01 19.33
N PRO A 124 -18.58 10.80 19.88
CA PRO A 124 -17.59 9.80 19.53
C PRO A 124 -17.66 9.51 18.01
N PHE A 125 -16.52 9.62 17.30
CA PHE A 125 -16.49 9.33 15.87
C PHE A 125 -15.27 8.51 15.47
N TYR A 126 -15.42 7.80 14.35
CA TYR A 126 -14.36 7.13 13.63
C TYR A 126 -14.40 7.54 12.17
N LEU A 127 -13.33 8.11 11.66
CA LEU A 127 -13.18 8.46 10.26
C LEU A 127 -12.14 7.56 9.58
N HIS A 128 -12.55 6.80 8.58
CA HIS A 128 -11.67 6.06 7.69
C HIS A 128 -11.40 6.86 6.42
N TYR A 129 -10.26 7.55 6.39
CA TYR A 129 -9.86 8.39 5.26
C TYR A 129 -8.83 7.65 4.40
N THR A 130 -9.17 7.38 3.13
CA THR A 130 -8.34 6.61 2.20
C THR A 130 -7.95 7.45 0.99
N THR A 131 -6.71 7.93 0.96
CA THR A 131 -6.19 8.71 -0.15
C THR A 131 -5.43 7.85 -1.16
N THR A 132 -5.43 8.27 -2.43
CA THR A 132 -4.54 7.71 -3.48
C THR A 132 -3.30 8.55 -3.70
N MET A 133 -3.02 9.54 -2.84
CA MET A 133 -1.82 10.35 -2.97
C MET A 133 -0.58 9.48 -2.94
N MET A 134 0.35 9.81 -3.86
CA MET A 134 1.59 9.11 -4.19
C MET A 134 1.43 7.73 -4.86
N HIS A 135 0.21 7.28 -5.22
CA HIS A 135 0.05 6.11 -6.09
C HIS A 135 0.54 6.42 -7.53
N GLY A 136 1.11 5.42 -8.21
CA GLY A 136 1.77 5.60 -9.50
C GLY A 136 0.95 6.20 -10.65
N GLY A 137 -0.38 6.17 -10.59
CA GLY A 137 -1.28 6.78 -11.57
C GLY A 137 -1.63 8.25 -11.29
N THR A 138 -1.25 8.77 -10.12
CA THR A 138 -1.62 10.12 -9.67
C THR A 138 -0.45 11.11 -9.76
N ARG A 139 0.49 10.91 -10.67
CA ARG A 139 1.75 11.68 -10.74
C ARG A 139 1.65 13.02 -11.47
N ASN A 140 0.53 13.31 -12.12
CA ASN A 140 0.35 14.57 -12.86
C ASN A 140 -0.15 15.68 -11.92
N TRP A 141 0.64 15.99 -10.88
CA TRP A 141 0.30 17.06 -9.94
C TRP A 141 0.24 18.43 -10.61
N ASN A 142 0.96 18.62 -11.73
CA ASN A 142 0.88 19.83 -12.53
C ASN A 142 -0.45 19.94 -13.28
N ALA A 143 -1.00 18.81 -13.77
CA ALA A 143 -2.33 18.79 -14.37
C ALA A 143 -3.43 19.18 -13.39
N SER A 144 -3.16 19.03 -12.09
CA SER A 144 -4.06 19.45 -11.03
C SER A 144 -4.20 20.97 -10.88
N LEU A 145 -3.33 21.75 -11.53
CA LEU A 145 -3.48 23.20 -11.68
C LEU A 145 -4.41 23.54 -12.86
N ASP A 146 -4.85 22.56 -13.64
CA ASP A 146 -5.84 22.75 -14.69
C ASP A 146 -7.15 23.26 -14.10
N LYS A 147 -7.78 24.19 -14.85
CA LYS A 147 -9.08 24.78 -14.46
C LYS A 147 -10.24 23.78 -14.59
N THR A 148 -10.03 22.65 -15.24
CA THR A 148 -11.03 21.59 -15.36
C THR A 148 -11.16 20.86 -14.03
N LEU A 149 -12.20 21.16 -13.27
CA LEU A 149 -12.45 20.61 -11.94
C LEU A 149 -13.04 19.19 -12.05
N THR A 150 -12.19 18.15 -12.08
CA THR A 150 -12.61 16.76 -12.21
C THR A 150 -12.20 15.92 -11.00
N SER A 151 -13.07 15.01 -10.58
CA SER A 151 -12.90 14.13 -9.43
C SER A 151 -13.54 12.77 -9.66
N GLY A 152 -13.54 11.92 -8.65
CA GLY A 152 -14.26 10.64 -8.64
C GLY A 152 -15.78 10.75 -8.74
N ALA A 153 -16.34 11.95 -8.67
CA ALA A 153 -17.73 12.25 -9.00
C ALA A 153 -17.92 12.92 -10.39
N GLY A 154 -16.87 12.91 -11.24
CA GLY A 154 -16.88 13.60 -12.52
C GLY A 154 -16.55 15.08 -12.39
N ARG A 155 -17.17 15.93 -13.19
CA ARG A 155 -17.01 17.39 -13.16
C ARG A 155 -17.57 17.97 -11.86
N LEU A 156 -16.75 18.75 -11.17
CA LEU A 156 -17.16 19.53 -10.00
C LEU A 156 -17.69 20.91 -10.44
N GLU A 157 -18.74 21.39 -9.82
CA GLU A 157 -19.31 22.71 -10.09
C GLU A 157 -18.43 23.86 -9.58
N LYS A 158 -17.70 23.62 -8.49
CA LYS A 158 -16.77 24.54 -7.84
C LYS A 158 -15.58 23.82 -7.25
N PRO A 159 -14.44 24.50 -7.05
CA PRO A 159 -13.32 23.95 -6.31
C PRO A 159 -13.73 23.46 -4.92
N ALA A 160 -13.10 22.39 -4.44
CA ALA A 160 -13.25 21.94 -3.07
C ALA A 160 -12.76 23.01 -2.09
N ASN A 161 -13.45 23.14 -0.97
CA ASN A 161 -13.12 24.10 0.08
C ASN A 161 -12.03 23.52 1.00
N VAL A 162 -10.76 23.81 0.69
CA VAL A 162 -9.59 23.38 1.46
C VAL A 162 -8.75 24.58 1.91
N PRO A 163 -8.04 24.52 3.04
CA PRO A 163 -7.38 25.68 3.64
C PRO A 163 -6.01 26.02 3.04
N PHE A 164 -5.68 25.51 1.86
CA PHE A 164 -4.42 25.80 1.16
C PHE A 164 -4.63 25.84 -0.36
N SER A 165 -3.71 26.49 -1.07
CA SER A 165 -3.70 26.48 -2.53
C SER A 165 -2.61 25.53 -3.06
N ARG A 166 -2.89 24.94 -4.22
CA ARG A 166 -1.94 24.06 -4.92
C ARG A 166 -0.73 24.82 -5.42
N GLU A 167 -0.94 26.03 -5.87
CA GLU A 167 0.11 26.94 -6.33
C GLU A 167 1.12 27.21 -5.23
N GLU A 168 0.63 27.47 -4.00
CA GLU A 168 1.50 27.67 -2.83
C GLU A 168 2.33 26.42 -2.49
N LEU A 169 1.71 25.24 -2.51
CA LEU A 169 2.41 23.97 -2.25
C LEU A 169 3.47 23.69 -3.32
N CYS A 170 3.14 23.89 -4.59
CA CYS A 170 4.12 23.74 -5.67
C CYS A 170 5.27 24.72 -5.53
N LYS A 171 4.96 25.99 -5.19
CA LYS A 171 5.95 27.03 -4.95
C LYS A 171 6.90 26.69 -3.80
N GLN A 172 6.39 26.17 -2.68
CA GLN A 172 7.21 25.73 -1.55
C GLN A 172 8.22 24.64 -1.96
N VAL A 173 7.78 23.66 -2.75
CA VAL A 173 8.64 22.60 -3.26
C VAL A 173 9.71 23.13 -4.21
N ASP A 174 9.32 24.06 -5.10
CA ASP A 174 10.26 24.71 -6.03
C ASP A 174 11.27 25.58 -5.32
N GLU A 175 10.86 26.34 -4.32
CA GLU A 175 11.74 27.16 -3.49
C GLU A 175 12.71 26.32 -2.66
N ALA A 176 12.27 25.14 -2.22
CA ALA A 176 13.15 24.17 -1.56
C ALA A 176 14.12 23.47 -2.54
N GLY A 177 14.02 23.71 -3.85
CA GLY A 177 14.84 23.09 -4.89
C GLY A 177 14.58 21.59 -5.07
N MET A 178 13.41 21.13 -4.67
CA MET A 178 12.99 19.72 -4.82
C MET A 178 12.41 19.47 -6.22
N GLU A 179 12.33 18.19 -6.61
CA GLU A 179 11.76 17.80 -7.90
C GLU A 179 10.22 17.84 -7.88
N GLU A 180 9.60 18.13 -9.00
CA GLU A 180 8.12 18.09 -9.19
C GLU A 180 7.48 16.78 -8.70
N SER A 181 8.23 15.67 -8.77
CA SER A 181 7.80 14.37 -8.26
C SER A 181 7.50 14.37 -6.74
N THR A 182 7.91 15.41 -6.02
CA THR A 182 7.67 15.57 -4.59
C THR A 182 6.44 16.42 -4.25
N TYR A 183 5.81 17.08 -5.21
CA TYR A 183 4.59 17.88 -4.97
C TYR A 183 3.50 17.10 -4.24
N GLY A 184 3.26 15.84 -4.64
CA GLY A 184 2.25 15.02 -4.02
C GLY A 184 2.56 14.65 -2.56
N PHE A 185 3.82 14.60 -2.13
CA PHE A 185 4.17 14.39 -0.72
C PHE A 185 3.84 15.63 0.10
N THR A 186 4.20 16.82 -0.39
CA THR A 186 3.85 18.09 0.26
C THR A 186 2.35 18.26 0.37
N TRP A 187 1.63 17.84 -0.67
CA TRP A 187 0.18 17.87 -0.65
C TRP A 187 -0.44 16.91 0.37
N MET A 188 0.09 15.68 0.44
CA MET A 188 -0.34 14.70 1.44
C MET A 188 -0.08 15.23 2.86
N ASP A 189 1.08 15.86 3.07
CA ASP A 189 1.45 16.48 4.34
C ASP A 189 0.48 17.63 4.69
N ALA A 190 0.17 18.53 3.75
CA ALA A 190 -0.81 19.60 3.92
C ALA A 190 -2.22 19.06 4.21
N THR A 191 -2.60 17.94 3.60
CA THR A 191 -3.88 17.27 3.88
C THR A 191 -3.95 16.76 5.31
N VAL A 192 -2.89 16.13 5.80
CA VAL A 192 -2.77 15.69 7.21
C VAL A 192 -2.78 16.92 8.13
N GLY A 193 -1.98 17.94 7.81
CA GLY A 193 -1.94 19.21 8.57
C GLY A 193 -3.31 19.85 8.72
N ALA A 194 -4.08 19.94 7.63
CA ALA A 194 -5.43 20.52 7.66
C ALA A 194 -6.40 19.77 8.59
N MET A 195 -6.32 18.43 8.63
CA MET A 195 -7.13 17.64 9.56
C MET A 195 -6.68 17.83 11.01
N LEU A 196 -5.38 17.86 11.27
CA LEU A 196 -4.84 18.10 12.62
C LEU A 196 -5.21 19.50 13.13
N ASP A 197 -5.06 20.53 12.29
CA ASP A 197 -5.47 21.91 12.59
C ASP A 197 -6.97 22.01 12.90
N LYS A 198 -7.79 21.23 12.18
CA LYS A 198 -9.25 21.17 12.46
C LYS A 198 -9.51 20.60 13.84
N LEU A 199 -8.84 19.51 14.22
CA LEU A 199 -8.97 18.88 15.55
C LEU A 199 -8.52 19.85 16.67
N ASP A 200 -7.41 20.56 16.45
CA ASP A 200 -6.87 21.53 17.39
C ASP A 200 -7.84 22.74 17.55
N LYS A 201 -8.38 23.28 16.44
CA LYS A 201 -9.36 24.39 16.44
C LYS A 201 -10.67 24.03 17.14
N LEU A 202 -11.09 22.78 17.04
CA LEU A 202 -12.30 22.29 17.72
C LEU A 202 -12.06 21.89 19.18
N GLY A 203 -10.80 21.90 19.64
CA GLY A 203 -10.44 21.54 21.01
C GLY A 203 -10.57 20.05 21.33
N ILE A 204 -10.55 19.17 20.33
CA ILE A 204 -10.74 17.72 20.51
C ILE A 204 -9.48 16.90 20.24
N ALA A 205 -8.36 17.54 19.96
CA ALA A 205 -7.13 16.87 19.61
C ALA A 205 -6.62 15.92 20.71
N ASP A 206 -6.72 16.30 21.98
CA ASP A 206 -6.27 15.51 23.13
C ASP A 206 -7.10 14.24 23.34
N ASN A 207 -8.33 14.22 22.80
CA ASN A 207 -9.23 13.06 22.85
C ASN A 207 -9.37 12.37 21.47
N THR A 208 -8.40 12.56 20.57
CA THR A 208 -8.44 11.98 19.24
C THR A 208 -7.15 11.17 18.97
N LEU A 209 -7.33 9.88 18.74
CA LEU A 209 -6.28 9.02 18.20
C LEU A 209 -6.20 9.21 16.68
N PHE A 210 -5.18 9.92 16.19
CA PHE A 210 -4.93 10.13 14.78
C PHE A 210 -3.84 9.17 14.29
N VAL A 211 -4.14 8.36 13.27
CA VAL A 211 -3.22 7.36 12.72
C VAL A 211 -2.98 7.62 11.25
N PHE A 212 -1.72 7.83 10.87
CA PHE A 212 -1.27 7.84 9.49
C PHE A 212 -0.50 6.55 9.20
N VAL A 213 -0.98 5.74 8.28
CA VAL A 213 -0.38 4.45 7.92
C VAL A 213 -0.54 4.19 6.42
N SER A 214 0.46 3.54 5.81
CA SER A 214 0.33 3.04 4.44
C SER A 214 -0.26 1.64 4.43
N ASP A 215 -0.98 1.28 3.37
CA ASP A 215 -1.52 -0.07 3.16
C ASP A 215 -0.41 -1.09 2.84
N HIS A 216 0.63 -0.68 2.10
CA HIS A 216 1.81 -1.47 1.73
C HIS A 216 2.92 -0.56 1.20
N GLY A 217 4.13 -1.12 1.01
CA GLY A 217 5.23 -0.41 0.37
C GLY A 217 5.00 -0.17 -1.13
N THR A 218 5.55 0.93 -1.66
CA THR A 218 5.30 1.38 -3.04
C THR A 218 6.09 0.61 -4.08
N HIS A 219 7.41 0.53 -3.94
CA HIS A 219 8.29 -0.11 -4.92
C HIS A 219 8.41 -1.63 -4.73
N GLY A 220 8.14 -2.12 -3.53
CA GLY A 220 8.14 -3.52 -3.16
C GLY A 220 6.75 -4.14 -3.06
N LYS A 221 5.72 -3.50 -3.60
CA LYS A 221 4.36 -4.05 -3.66
C LYS A 221 4.38 -5.47 -4.25
N PHE A 222 3.63 -6.41 -3.63
CA PHE A 222 3.64 -7.85 -3.95
C PHE A 222 4.94 -8.58 -3.58
N SER A 223 5.62 -8.13 -2.54
CA SER A 223 6.78 -8.80 -1.97
C SER A 223 6.61 -9.00 -0.47
N LEU A 224 7.15 -10.11 0.05
CA LEU A 224 7.24 -10.38 1.48
C LEU A 224 8.53 -9.83 2.11
N HIS A 225 9.36 -9.15 1.33
CA HIS A 225 10.57 -8.50 1.80
C HIS A 225 10.23 -7.20 2.53
N ASP A 226 11.03 -6.82 3.53
CA ASP A 226 10.78 -5.59 4.30
C ASP A 226 11.00 -4.35 3.46
N HIS A 227 12.15 -4.27 2.81
CA HIS A 227 12.52 -3.07 2.06
C HIS A 227 11.52 -2.76 0.94
N ASN A 228 10.80 -1.64 1.07
CA ASN A 228 9.76 -1.17 0.16
C ASN A 228 8.56 -2.14 -0.02
N GLY A 229 8.49 -3.22 0.73
CA GLY A 229 7.43 -4.23 0.67
C GLY A 229 6.55 -4.22 1.92
N THR A 230 6.96 -4.93 2.96
CA THR A 230 6.19 -5.08 4.20
C THR A 230 6.49 -4.00 5.25
N ALA A 231 7.65 -3.34 5.19
CA ALA A 231 7.93 -2.19 6.05
C ALA A 231 7.23 -0.94 5.50
N ILE A 232 6.34 -0.38 6.27
CA ILE A 232 5.50 0.77 5.93
C ILE A 232 5.62 1.88 6.96
N PRO A 233 5.43 3.16 6.58
CA PRO A 233 5.35 4.25 7.54
C PRO A 233 4.12 4.08 8.43
N CYS A 234 4.28 4.33 9.73
CA CYS A 234 3.20 4.44 10.69
C CYS A 234 3.52 5.58 11.66
N ILE A 235 2.67 6.60 11.70
CA ILE A 235 2.79 7.75 12.58
C ILE A 235 1.49 7.88 13.35
N ILE A 236 1.59 8.01 14.66
CA ILE A 236 0.44 8.10 15.54
C ILE A 236 0.55 9.35 16.39
N ARG A 237 -0.51 10.16 16.42
CA ARG A 237 -0.64 11.33 17.28
C ARG A 237 -1.83 11.14 18.21
N TRP A 238 -1.60 11.27 19.49
CA TRP A 238 -2.63 11.33 20.53
C TRP A 238 -2.09 12.17 21.70
N PRO A 239 -2.24 13.49 21.66
CA PRO A 239 -1.80 14.34 22.75
C PRO A 239 -2.33 13.84 24.08
N GLY A 240 -1.92 13.96 25.16
CA GLY A 240 -2.44 13.43 26.42
C GLY A 240 -2.14 11.93 26.69
N VAL A 241 -1.83 11.14 25.67
CA VAL A 241 -1.46 9.72 25.81
C VAL A 241 -0.03 9.48 25.32
N ILE A 242 0.33 9.99 24.15
CA ILE A 242 1.63 9.77 23.54
C ILE A 242 2.54 10.98 23.82
N LYS A 243 3.71 10.70 24.39
CA LYS A 243 4.73 11.73 24.59
C LYS A 243 5.23 12.25 23.23
N PRO A 244 5.21 13.56 22.96
CA PRO A 244 5.73 14.13 21.72
C PRO A 244 7.15 13.69 21.39
N GLY A 245 7.42 13.39 20.12
CA GLY A 245 8.73 12.95 19.65
C GLY A 245 9.12 11.52 20.05
N SER A 246 8.20 10.73 20.60
CA SER A 246 8.45 9.32 20.92
C SER A 246 8.67 8.51 19.65
N VAL A 247 9.61 7.56 19.71
CA VAL A 247 9.89 6.59 18.65
C VAL A 247 9.83 5.20 19.27
N CYS A 248 9.00 4.33 18.69
CA CYS A 248 8.94 2.91 19.04
C CYS A 248 9.67 2.09 17.97
N SER A 249 10.62 1.25 18.40
CA SER A 249 11.34 0.30 17.55
C SER A 249 10.80 -1.13 17.65
N ASN A 250 9.79 -1.36 18.49
CA ASN A 250 9.16 -2.65 18.65
C ASN A 250 8.17 -2.94 17.52
N PHE A 251 7.80 -4.20 17.39
CA PHE A 251 6.95 -4.64 16.31
C PHE A 251 5.52 -4.15 16.42
N VAL A 252 5.06 -3.55 15.33
CA VAL A 252 3.67 -3.19 15.07
C VAL A 252 3.34 -3.60 13.64
N GLN A 253 2.13 -4.05 13.39
CA GLN A 253 1.65 -4.39 12.05
C GLN A 253 0.26 -3.77 11.80
N ASN A 254 -0.10 -3.62 10.53
CA ASN A 254 -1.38 -2.99 10.14
C ASN A 254 -2.61 -3.73 10.70
N THR A 255 -2.53 -5.04 10.93
CA THR A 255 -3.60 -5.81 11.58
C THR A 255 -3.83 -5.42 13.04
N ASP A 256 -2.89 -4.73 13.68
CA ASP A 256 -3.01 -4.27 15.07
C ASP A 256 -3.87 -3.00 15.20
N MET A 257 -4.12 -2.29 14.09
CA MET A 257 -4.86 -1.03 14.12
C MET A 257 -6.30 -1.25 14.60
N VAL A 258 -7.01 -2.26 14.08
CA VAL A 258 -8.41 -2.50 14.44
C VAL A 258 -8.59 -2.85 15.93
N PRO A 259 -7.87 -3.84 16.50
CA PRO A 259 -7.95 -4.09 17.94
C PRO A 259 -7.53 -2.88 18.79
N THR A 260 -6.60 -2.05 18.32
CA THR A 260 -6.22 -0.81 19.00
C THR A 260 -7.36 0.21 18.99
N PHE A 261 -8.07 0.35 17.88
CA PHE A 261 -9.23 1.26 17.81
C PHE A 261 -10.36 0.82 18.73
N PHE A 262 -10.60 -0.50 18.82
CA PHE A 262 -11.61 -1.04 19.76
C PHE A 262 -11.22 -0.82 21.22
N ASP A 263 -9.96 -1.05 21.55
CA ASP A 263 -9.43 -0.84 22.90
C ASP A 263 -9.48 0.66 23.28
N ALA A 264 -9.01 1.54 22.41
CA ALA A 264 -9.08 2.99 22.60
C ALA A 264 -10.52 3.52 22.72
N ALA A 265 -11.47 2.90 22.03
CA ALA A 265 -12.88 3.25 22.07
C ALA A 265 -13.64 2.64 23.25
N GLY A 266 -13.04 1.70 23.96
CA GLY A 266 -13.77 0.86 24.96
C GLY A 266 -14.90 0.08 24.30
N ALA A 267 -14.71 -0.40 23.06
CA ALA A 267 -15.77 -1.01 22.29
C ALA A 267 -16.11 -2.43 22.76
N ASP A 268 -17.39 -2.75 22.83
CA ASP A 268 -17.87 -4.10 23.06
C ASP A 268 -17.70 -4.94 21.77
N ILE A 269 -16.71 -5.84 21.82
CA ILE A 269 -16.41 -6.71 20.67
C ILE A 269 -17.40 -7.88 20.68
N PRO A 270 -18.19 -8.07 19.60
CA PRO A 270 -19.16 -9.15 19.52
C PRO A 270 -18.52 -10.54 19.66
N ASP A 271 -19.23 -11.47 20.30
CA ASP A 271 -18.81 -12.85 20.44
C ASP A 271 -18.48 -13.47 19.08
N GLY A 272 -17.34 -14.17 19.03
CA GLY A 272 -16.89 -14.84 17.78
C GLY A 272 -16.19 -13.91 16.77
N TYR A 273 -16.08 -12.60 17.00
CA TYR A 273 -15.29 -11.71 16.18
C TYR A 273 -13.79 -11.98 16.38
N ARG A 274 -13.15 -12.49 15.34
CA ARG A 274 -11.73 -12.89 15.40
C ARG A 274 -10.85 -11.84 14.75
N MET A 275 -9.80 -11.45 15.43
CA MET A 275 -8.76 -10.52 14.95
C MET A 275 -7.41 -11.21 14.92
N ASP A 276 -6.64 -10.98 13.86
CA ASP A 276 -5.27 -11.52 13.73
C ASP A 276 -4.23 -10.63 14.43
N GLY A 277 -4.55 -9.36 14.66
CA GLY A 277 -3.71 -8.37 15.35
C GLY A 277 -3.93 -8.33 16.86
N LYS A 278 -3.13 -7.52 17.53
CA LYS A 278 -3.23 -7.22 18.96
C LYS A 278 -3.28 -5.71 19.16
N SER A 279 -3.96 -5.25 20.22
CA SER A 279 -3.92 -3.83 20.58
C SER A 279 -2.50 -3.38 20.90
N ILE A 280 -2.09 -2.25 20.35
CA ILE A 280 -0.82 -1.58 20.64
C ILE A 280 -0.97 -0.46 21.69
N MET A 281 -2.10 -0.37 22.37
CA MET A 281 -2.30 0.61 23.46
C MET A 281 -1.15 0.65 24.47
N PRO A 282 -0.56 -0.50 24.89
CA PRO A 282 0.61 -0.48 25.76
C PRO A 282 1.81 0.30 25.18
N ILE A 283 2.03 0.22 23.87
CA ILE A 283 3.13 0.93 23.17
C ILE A 283 2.85 2.43 23.10
N LEU A 284 1.60 2.84 23.00
CA LEU A 284 1.24 4.27 22.89
C LEU A 284 1.60 5.03 24.19
N SER A 285 1.46 4.41 25.34
CA SER A 285 1.83 4.99 26.63
C SER A 285 3.31 4.75 27.01
N ASP A 286 3.87 3.60 26.59
CA ASP A 286 5.27 3.23 26.82
C ASP A 286 5.91 2.68 25.54
N PRO A 287 6.71 3.48 24.81
CA PRO A 287 7.37 3.03 23.58
C PRO A 287 8.33 1.85 23.75
N SER A 288 8.68 1.47 24.99
CA SER A 288 9.51 0.29 25.28
C SER A 288 8.70 -1.00 25.40
N ALA A 289 7.38 -0.91 25.53
CA ALA A 289 6.51 -2.09 25.65
C ALA A 289 6.56 -2.97 24.39
N GLU A 290 6.49 -4.27 24.58
CA GLU A 290 6.49 -5.25 23.49
C GLU A 290 5.12 -5.93 23.39
N VAL A 291 4.53 -5.90 22.20
CA VAL A 291 3.25 -6.58 21.89
C VAL A 291 3.49 -7.84 21.05
N HIS A 292 4.53 -7.84 20.24
CA HIS A 292 4.93 -8.96 19.41
C HIS A 292 6.41 -9.28 19.55
N ASP A 293 6.74 -10.56 19.72
CA ASP A 293 8.11 -11.09 19.66
C ASP A 293 8.55 -11.43 18.23
N HIS A 294 7.58 -11.67 17.35
CA HIS A 294 7.78 -11.86 15.91
C HIS A 294 6.53 -11.45 15.12
N LEU A 295 6.74 -11.13 13.83
CA LEU A 295 5.66 -10.84 12.89
C LEU A 295 5.44 -12.00 11.92
N TYR A 296 4.20 -12.13 11.46
CA TYR A 296 3.78 -13.07 10.43
C TYR A 296 3.23 -12.33 9.22
N PHE A 297 3.59 -12.80 8.03
CA PHE A 297 3.11 -12.25 6.77
C PHE A 297 2.64 -13.36 5.84
N GLU A 298 1.60 -13.06 5.08
CA GLU A 298 1.14 -13.96 4.02
C GLU A 298 0.80 -13.20 2.74
N LEU A 299 1.18 -13.78 1.62
CA LEU A 299 0.91 -13.23 0.31
C LEU A 299 0.87 -14.37 -0.72
N GLY A 300 -0.31 -14.68 -1.24
CA GLY A 300 -0.49 -15.74 -2.22
C GLY A 300 0.12 -17.08 -1.77
N TYR A 301 1.11 -17.56 -2.50
CA TYR A 301 1.84 -18.79 -2.22
C TYR A 301 2.99 -18.62 -1.22
N GLY A 302 3.21 -17.44 -0.71
CA GLY A 302 4.28 -17.11 0.23
C GLY A 302 3.78 -16.92 1.66
N ARG A 303 4.61 -17.33 2.62
CA ARG A 303 4.45 -17.08 4.06
C ARG A 303 5.77 -16.63 4.62
N ALA A 304 5.75 -15.72 5.56
CA ALA A 304 6.97 -15.26 6.20
C ALA A 304 6.80 -15.05 7.70
N VAL A 305 7.90 -15.21 8.41
CA VAL A 305 8.05 -14.76 9.80
C VAL A 305 9.28 -13.88 9.93
N ARG A 306 9.17 -12.86 10.79
CA ARG A 306 10.23 -11.89 11.06
C ARG A 306 10.43 -11.74 12.56
N THR A 307 11.65 -11.95 13.01
CA THR A 307 12.14 -11.53 14.34
C THR A 307 12.98 -10.26 14.18
N LYS A 308 13.48 -9.69 15.27
CA LYS A 308 14.27 -8.46 15.23
C LYS A 308 15.37 -8.49 14.18
N ASP A 309 16.15 -9.56 14.14
CA ASP A 309 17.37 -9.66 13.30
C ASP A 309 17.23 -10.64 12.13
N TRP A 310 16.15 -11.41 12.06
CA TRP A 310 16.00 -12.47 11.07
C TRP A 310 14.65 -12.44 10.39
N LYS A 311 14.66 -12.79 9.09
CA LYS A 311 13.46 -13.04 8.32
C LYS A 311 13.57 -14.35 7.56
N TYR A 312 12.48 -15.10 7.58
CA TYR A 312 12.34 -16.32 6.81
C TYR A 312 11.09 -16.21 5.94
N ILE A 313 11.25 -16.51 4.65
CA ILE A 313 10.19 -16.56 3.66
C ILE A 313 10.13 -17.97 3.09
N ALA A 314 8.94 -18.58 3.13
CA ALA A 314 8.63 -19.86 2.50
C ALA A 314 7.66 -19.67 1.34
N ILE A 315 7.93 -20.26 0.19
CA ILE A 315 7.06 -20.27 -0.98
C ILE A 315 6.67 -21.73 -1.28
N ARG A 316 5.36 -21.98 -1.29
CA ARG A 316 4.81 -23.31 -1.61
C ARG A 316 3.66 -23.16 -2.61
N TYR A 317 3.83 -23.70 -3.79
CA TYR A 317 2.83 -23.72 -4.84
C TYR A 317 1.90 -24.91 -4.69
N SER A 318 0.64 -24.82 -5.11
CA SER A 318 -0.15 -26.01 -5.35
C SER A 318 0.44 -26.82 -6.50
N ALA A 319 0.22 -28.14 -6.52
CA ALA A 319 0.70 -29.00 -7.59
C ALA A 319 0.24 -28.52 -8.98
N ASP A 320 -1.05 -28.16 -9.11
CA ASP A 320 -1.61 -27.59 -10.34
C ASP A 320 -0.92 -26.28 -10.75
N GLN A 321 -0.67 -25.38 -9.81
CA GLN A 321 0.05 -24.14 -10.10
C GLN A 321 1.48 -24.39 -10.52
N PHE A 322 2.16 -25.35 -9.89
CA PHE A 322 3.53 -25.68 -10.24
C PHE A 322 3.64 -26.31 -11.62
N GLU A 323 2.69 -27.17 -12.00
CA GLU A 323 2.60 -27.70 -13.37
C GLU A 323 2.37 -26.57 -14.41
N LYS A 324 1.51 -25.59 -14.10
CA LYS A 324 1.34 -24.42 -14.97
C LYS A 324 2.65 -23.64 -15.11
N ILE A 325 3.42 -23.49 -14.03
CA ILE A 325 4.72 -22.80 -14.03
C ILE A 325 5.71 -23.55 -14.95
N LYS A 326 5.80 -24.88 -14.82
CA LYS A 326 6.72 -25.70 -15.63
C LYS A 326 6.47 -25.63 -17.14
N ARG A 327 5.24 -25.35 -17.54
CA ARG A 327 4.84 -25.26 -18.98
C ARG A 327 5.07 -23.86 -19.57
N GLN A 328 5.52 -22.88 -18.79
CA GLN A 328 5.65 -21.52 -19.27
C GLN A 328 7.07 -21.18 -19.74
N PRO A 329 7.23 -20.36 -20.78
CA PRO A 329 8.53 -19.76 -21.11
C PRO A 329 9.06 -18.91 -19.94
N LEU A 330 10.35 -18.87 -19.76
CA LEU A 330 11.03 -18.11 -18.70
C LEU A 330 10.51 -16.70 -18.46
N LEU A 331 10.23 -15.95 -19.54
CA LEU A 331 9.71 -14.58 -19.46
C LEU A 331 8.29 -14.48 -18.86
N LYS A 332 7.52 -15.56 -18.92
CA LYS A 332 6.17 -15.62 -18.37
C LYS A 332 6.10 -16.25 -16.98
N ILE A 333 7.16 -16.95 -16.54
CA ILE A 333 7.20 -17.58 -15.21
C ILE A 333 6.95 -16.55 -14.11
N ALA A 334 7.55 -15.37 -14.20
CA ALA A 334 7.30 -14.29 -13.27
C ALA A 334 5.82 -13.94 -13.08
N GLN A 335 5.02 -14.08 -14.13
CA GLN A 335 3.58 -13.84 -14.08
C GLN A 335 2.82 -14.88 -13.26
N TYR A 336 3.27 -16.12 -13.29
CA TYR A 336 2.65 -17.24 -12.59
C TYR A 336 3.20 -17.45 -11.18
N LEU A 337 4.46 -17.06 -10.95
CA LEU A 337 5.11 -17.09 -9.65
C LEU A 337 4.77 -15.87 -8.81
N SER A 338 4.27 -14.80 -9.43
CA SER A 338 3.80 -13.65 -8.68
C SER A 338 2.59 -14.06 -7.88
N TYR A 339 2.66 -13.80 -6.63
CA TYR A 339 1.60 -14.10 -5.68
C TYR A 339 0.27 -13.49 -6.10
N GLN A 340 0.33 -12.29 -6.65
CA GLN A 340 -0.81 -11.54 -7.18
C GLN A 340 -0.30 -10.36 -8.02
N GLY A 341 -1.03 -10.02 -9.06
CA GLY A 341 -0.75 -8.83 -9.85
C GLY A 341 0.32 -9.02 -10.91
N GLY A 342 0.06 -8.51 -12.03
CA GLY A 342 0.60 -8.70 -13.34
C GLY A 342 2.12 -8.83 -13.48
N ALA A 343 2.53 -9.37 -14.60
CA ALA A 343 3.89 -9.66 -15.01
C ALA A 343 4.91 -8.52 -14.79
N LYS A 344 4.48 -7.26 -14.86
CA LYS A 344 5.35 -6.09 -14.65
C LYS A 344 5.93 -6.03 -13.23
N ASN A 345 5.11 -6.26 -12.22
CA ASN A 345 5.54 -6.16 -10.81
C ASN A 345 6.43 -7.33 -10.43
N ALA A 346 6.04 -8.56 -10.81
CA ALA A 346 6.85 -9.72 -10.57
C ALA A 346 8.22 -9.64 -11.26
N SER A 347 8.27 -9.16 -12.51
CA SER A 347 9.53 -8.97 -13.24
C SER A 347 10.44 -7.95 -12.54
N ARG A 348 9.87 -6.87 -12.00
CA ARG A 348 10.63 -5.87 -11.23
C ARG A 348 11.25 -6.47 -9.97
N HIS A 349 10.47 -7.26 -9.21
CA HIS A 349 10.98 -7.92 -8.00
C HIS A 349 12.06 -8.94 -8.31
N MET A 350 11.88 -9.74 -9.38
CA MET A 350 12.91 -10.68 -9.83
C MET A 350 14.21 -9.99 -10.24
N MET A 351 14.15 -8.77 -10.77
CA MET A 351 15.35 -8.00 -11.14
C MET A 351 16.05 -7.39 -9.93
N SER A 352 15.29 -6.92 -8.95
CA SER A 352 15.81 -6.24 -7.76
C SER A 352 16.10 -7.17 -6.57
N ARG A 353 15.62 -8.42 -6.61
CA ARG A 353 15.73 -9.40 -5.52
C ARG A 353 16.14 -10.75 -6.09
N PRO A 354 17.44 -11.08 -6.01
CA PRO A 354 17.99 -12.25 -6.70
C PRO A 354 17.37 -13.57 -6.25
N HIS A 355 16.86 -13.65 -5.03
CA HIS A 355 16.30 -14.86 -4.41
C HIS A 355 14.76 -14.88 -4.36
N TYR A 356 14.07 -13.93 -5.01
CA TYR A 356 12.62 -13.72 -4.93
C TYR A 356 11.76 -14.98 -5.16
N LEU A 357 12.23 -15.91 -6.00
CA LEU A 357 11.50 -17.13 -6.34
C LEU A 357 11.95 -18.37 -5.55
N GLU A 358 12.95 -18.25 -4.71
CA GLU A 358 13.50 -19.40 -3.99
C GLU A 358 12.50 -19.88 -2.92
N PRO A 359 12.27 -21.20 -2.81
CA PRO A 359 11.22 -21.75 -1.94
C PRO A 359 11.49 -21.56 -0.46
N ASP A 360 12.76 -21.44 -0.08
CA ASP A 360 13.20 -21.07 1.27
C ASP A 360 14.20 -19.93 1.18
N GLN A 361 13.90 -18.85 1.93
CA GLN A 361 14.75 -17.67 1.97
C GLN A 361 14.97 -17.29 3.43
N LEU A 362 16.23 -17.17 3.83
CA LEU A 362 16.62 -16.74 5.18
C LEU A 362 17.53 -15.53 5.08
N TYR A 363 17.18 -14.45 5.75
CA TYR A 363 17.91 -13.19 5.75
C TYR A 363 18.30 -12.77 7.15
N ASN A 364 19.54 -12.30 7.31
CA ASN A 364 20.02 -11.64 8.53
C ASN A 364 19.85 -10.12 8.36
N LEU A 365 18.78 -9.56 8.87
CA LEU A 365 18.41 -8.17 8.65
C LEU A 365 19.38 -7.17 9.31
N ALA A 366 20.09 -7.58 10.36
CA ALA A 366 21.10 -6.73 11.00
C ALA A 366 22.31 -6.46 10.07
N ASN A 367 22.65 -7.43 9.20
CA ASN A 367 23.79 -7.33 8.29
C ASN A 367 23.38 -7.19 6.82
N ASP A 368 22.13 -7.46 6.50
CA ASP A 368 21.55 -7.42 5.14
C ASP A 368 20.12 -6.87 5.20
N PRO A 369 19.95 -5.58 5.53
CA PRO A 369 18.63 -4.96 5.64
C PRO A 369 17.88 -4.87 4.30
N LEU A 370 18.57 -5.07 3.18
CA LEU A 370 17.97 -5.10 1.85
C LEU A 370 17.58 -6.50 1.40
N GLU A 371 17.86 -7.54 2.20
CA GLU A 371 17.47 -8.93 1.93
C GLU A 371 18.03 -9.46 0.58
N MET A 372 19.33 -9.22 0.34
CA MET A 372 20.01 -9.54 -0.90
C MET A 372 20.76 -10.89 -0.85
N LYS A 373 21.01 -11.44 0.34
CA LYS A 373 21.80 -12.66 0.55
C LYS A 373 20.97 -13.74 1.21
N ASN A 374 20.45 -14.69 0.42
CA ASN A 374 19.73 -15.83 0.98
C ASN A 374 20.68 -16.81 1.67
N LEU A 375 20.51 -17.01 2.96
CA LEU A 375 21.30 -17.89 3.82
C LEU A 375 20.67 -19.28 4.01
N ALA A 376 19.51 -19.58 3.42
CA ALA A 376 18.76 -20.81 3.67
C ALA A 376 19.56 -22.10 3.30
N LYS A 377 20.43 -22.03 2.31
CA LYS A 377 21.30 -23.17 1.91
C LYS A 377 22.68 -23.16 2.59
N ASN A 378 22.99 -22.17 3.41
CA ASN A 378 24.29 -22.10 4.07
C ASN A 378 24.30 -22.95 5.35
N PRO A 379 25.13 -24.00 5.44
CA PRO A 379 25.17 -24.92 6.58
C PRO A 379 25.41 -24.23 7.93
N ARG A 380 26.14 -23.10 7.93
CA ARG A 380 26.42 -22.31 9.14
C ARG A 380 25.15 -21.75 9.80
N PHE A 381 24.08 -21.57 9.03
CA PHE A 381 22.82 -21.01 9.51
C PHE A 381 21.70 -22.04 9.61
N LYS A 382 22.02 -23.36 9.52
CA LYS A 382 21.02 -24.44 9.61
C LYS A 382 20.16 -24.33 10.87
N ALA A 383 20.78 -24.15 12.03
CA ALA A 383 20.07 -24.05 13.30
C ALA A 383 19.12 -22.80 13.32
N GLN A 384 19.56 -21.68 12.75
CA GLN A 384 18.73 -20.48 12.65
C GLN A 384 17.56 -20.69 11.67
N LEU A 385 17.80 -21.35 10.54
CA LEU A 385 16.76 -21.71 9.59
C LEU A 385 15.67 -22.57 10.28
N GLU A 386 16.07 -23.62 10.98
CA GLU A 386 15.13 -24.49 11.69
C GLU A 386 14.34 -23.75 12.79
N LYS A 387 14.98 -22.82 13.51
CA LYS A 387 14.29 -21.95 14.47
C LYS A 387 13.19 -21.14 13.78
N MET A 388 13.49 -20.48 12.68
CA MET A 388 12.53 -19.66 11.94
C MET A 388 11.43 -20.50 11.28
N ARG A 389 11.76 -21.67 10.76
CA ARG A 389 10.78 -22.65 10.26
C ARG A 389 9.84 -23.10 11.37
N GLY A 390 10.36 -23.32 12.57
CA GLY A 390 9.57 -23.66 13.76
C GLY A 390 8.54 -22.59 14.12
N LEU A 391 8.94 -21.30 14.10
CA LEU A 391 8.02 -20.17 14.32
C LEU A 391 6.90 -20.13 13.27
N LEU A 392 7.27 -20.28 11.98
CA LEU A 392 6.29 -20.32 10.90
C LEU A 392 5.32 -21.51 11.06
N THR A 393 5.85 -22.70 11.37
CA THR A 393 5.04 -23.90 11.58
C THR A 393 4.04 -23.72 12.72
N ALA A 394 4.46 -23.15 13.84
CA ALA A 394 3.60 -22.90 14.99
C ALA A 394 2.44 -21.96 14.62
N LYS A 395 2.74 -20.87 13.89
CA LYS A 395 1.72 -19.90 13.44
C LYS A 395 0.72 -20.54 12.47
N LEU A 396 1.19 -21.30 11.50
CA LEU A 396 0.34 -21.98 10.50
C LEU A 396 -0.56 -23.05 11.15
N LYS A 397 -0.02 -23.83 12.10
CA LYS A 397 -0.81 -24.81 12.86
C LYS A 397 -1.91 -24.13 13.69
N ALA A 398 -1.59 -23.01 14.33
CA ALA A 398 -2.58 -22.25 15.10
C ALA A 398 -3.71 -21.69 14.23
N GLN A 399 -3.42 -21.39 12.94
CA GLN A 399 -4.42 -20.95 11.98
C GLN A 399 -5.21 -22.10 11.33
N GLY A 400 -4.74 -23.35 11.48
CA GLY A 400 -5.35 -24.52 10.85
C GLY A 400 -5.32 -24.52 9.32
N ARG A 401 -4.34 -23.78 8.71
CA ARG A 401 -4.24 -23.63 7.25
C ARG A 401 -3.14 -24.51 6.68
N PRO A 402 -3.47 -25.47 5.79
CA PRO A 402 -2.49 -26.29 5.11
C PRO A 402 -1.48 -25.45 4.29
N PHE A 403 -0.21 -25.79 4.41
CA PHE A 403 0.86 -25.11 3.67
C PHE A 403 2.11 -26.02 3.56
N GLY A 404 2.22 -26.75 2.45
CA GLY A 404 3.32 -27.64 2.19
C GLY A 404 3.63 -28.61 3.32
N GLU A 405 4.91 -28.81 3.58
CA GLU A 405 5.40 -29.66 4.68
C GLU A 405 5.19 -29.07 6.08
N PHE A 406 4.90 -27.77 6.19
CA PHE A 406 4.68 -27.09 7.48
C PHE A 406 3.37 -27.53 8.15
N VAL A 407 2.31 -27.65 7.37
CA VAL A 407 1.00 -28.15 7.78
C VAL A 407 0.50 -29.07 6.66
N PRO A 408 0.70 -30.39 6.79
CA PRO A 408 0.28 -31.34 5.77
C PRO A 408 -1.24 -31.28 5.51
N GLY A 409 -1.66 -31.69 4.31
CA GLY A 409 -3.05 -31.72 3.88
C GLY A 409 -3.38 -30.78 2.74
N ALA A 410 -2.47 -29.90 2.33
CA ALA A 410 -2.59 -29.17 1.07
C ALA A 410 -1.95 -29.97 -0.06
N ASP A 411 -2.55 -29.92 -1.24
CA ASP A 411 -1.94 -30.34 -2.49
C ASP A 411 -0.92 -29.25 -2.92
N SER A 412 0.20 -29.18 -2.19
CA SER A 412 1.26 -28.19 -2.43
C SER A 412 2.63 -28.86 -2.55
N VAL A 413 3.39 -28.36 -3.49
CA VAL A 413 4.74 -28.85 -3.83
C VAL A 413 5.72 -28.43 -2.74
N GLN A 414 6.58 -29.36 -2.34
CA GLN A 414 7.59 -29.12 -1.31
C GLN A 414 8.81 -28.38 -1.87
N ALA A 415 9.61 -27.80 -0.99
CA ALA A 415 10.79 -27.05 -1.38
C ALA A 415 11.78 -27.86 -2.22
N GLU A 416 11.94 -29.15 -1.89
CA GLU A 416 12.83 -30.08 -2.56
C GLU A 416 12.49 -30.30 -4.04
N GLU A 417 11.25 -30.14 -4.43
CA GLU A 417 10.79 -30.23 -5.82
C GLU A 417 10.98 -28.92 -6.57
N ILE A 418 10.82 -27.78 -5.89
CA ILE A 418 10.91 -26.44 -6.49
C ILE A 418 12.37 -26.08 -6.79
N TRP A 419 13.31 -26.40 -5.89
CA TRP A 419 14.72 -26.03 -6.01
C TRP A 419 15.39 -26.51 -7.29
N PRO A 420 15.34 -27.82 -7.67
CA PRO A 420 15.98 -28.30 -8.90
C PRO A 420 15.43 -27.61 -10.15
N TYR A 421 14.13 -27.33 -10.18
CA TYR A 421 13.50 -26.61 -11.27
C TYR A 421 14.06 -25.19 -11.41
N LEU A 422 14.15 -24.43 -10.32
CA LEU A 422 14.67 -23.07 -10.35
C LEU A 422 16.16 -23.02 -10.73
N GLU A 423 16.97 -23.96 -10.27
CA GLU A 423 18.37 -24.00 -10.63
C GLU A 423 18.58 -24.28 -12.11
N LYS A 424 17.83 -25.22 -12.68
CA LYS A 424 17.79 -25.44 -14.12
C LYS A 424 17.41 -24.17 -14.89
N MET A 425 16.45 -23.42 -14.37
CA MET A 425 15.98 -22.19 -15.01
C MET A 425 16.99 -21.04 -14.91
N LYS A 426 17.75 -20.94 -13.82
CA LYS A 426 18.85 -19.98 -13.67
C LYS A 426 19.97 -20.23 -14.69
N GLN A 427 20.29 -21.50 -14.97
CA GLN A 427 21.31 -21.88 -15.96
C GLN A 427 20.90 -21.50 -17.41
N LEU A 428 19.62 -21.49 -17.72
CA LEU A 428 19.09 -21.12 -19.05
C LEU A 428 19.04 -19.61 -19.29
N ARG A 429 19.34 -18.79 -18.29
CA ARG A 429 19.43 -17.33 -18.41
C ARG A 429 20.92 -16.92 -18.48
N PRO A 430 21.43 -16.50 -19.63
CA PRO A 430 22.64 -15.68 -19.63
C PRO A 430 22.28 -14.36 -18.92
N VAL A 431 22.94 -14.11 -17.80
CA VAL A 431 22.93 -12.79 -17.16
C VAL A 431 23.44 -11.82 -18.23
N LYS A 432 22.59 -10.94 -18.76
CA LYS A 432 23.04 -9.83 -19.60
C LYS A 432 24.02 -9.03 -18.75
N LYS A 433 25.32 -9.14 -19.03
CA LYS A 433 26.34 -8.22 -18.52
C LYS A 433 25.86 -6.81 -18.89
N GLY A 434 25.63 -5.97 -17.91
CA GLY A 434 25.23 -4.57 -18.13
C GLY A 434 24.13 -4.02 -17.22
N PHE A 435 23.57 -4.81 -16.32
CA PHE A 435 22.79 -4.26 -15.21
C PHE A 435 23.71 -4.14 -13.98
N GLU A 436 24.51 -3.08 -13.95
CA GLU A 436 25.02 -2.57 -12.70
C GLU A 436 23.85 -2.15 -11.86
N ILE A 437 23.72 -2.73 -10.67
CA ILE A 437 22.77 -2.33 -9.63
C ILE A 437 23.09 -0.87 -9.34
N ILE A 438 22.23 0.04 -9.74
CA ILE A 438 22.36 1.45 -9.39
C ILE A 438 22.27 1.53 -7.88
N GLY A 439 23.41 1.82 -7.26
CA GLY A 439 23.52 2.12 -5.84
C GLY A 439 23.93 0.96 -4.97
N ASP A 440 25.17 0.54 -5.08
CA ASP A 440 25.88 -0.03 -3.95
C ASP A 440 26.11 1.06 -2.90
N ALA A 441 25.03 1.38 -2.17
CA ALA A 441 25.12 2.30 -1.02
C ALA A 441 25.86 1.67 0.17
N THR A 442 26.36 0.41 0.01
CA THR A 442 27.05 -0.32 1.08
C THR A 442 28.54 0.01 1.16
N ASN A 443 29.10 0.78 0.22
CA ASN A 443 30.50 1.23 0.25
C ASN A 443 30.69 2.71 0.63
N ALA A 444 29.65 3.42 1.08
CA ALA A 444 29.86 4.68 1.75
C ALA A 444 30.33 4.38 3.20
N PRO A 445 31.54 4.81 3.61
CA PRO A 445 31.96 4.67 5.01
C PRO A 445 30.94 5.39 5.89
N ALA A 446 30.48 4.72 6.93
CA ALA A 446 29.61 5.29 7.94
C ALA A 446 30.27 6.57 8.47
N GLY A 447 29.68 7.73 8.19
CA GLY A 447 30.21 8.99 8.70
C GLY A 447 30.53 10.08 7.68
N THR A 448 30.35 9.85 6.38
CA THR A 448 30.50 10.97 5.42
C THR A 448 29.14 11.70 5.31
N PRO A 449 29.02 12.94 5.80
CA PRO A 449 27.80 13.71 5.60
C PRO A 449 27.61 13.89 4.09
N ALA A 450 26.39 13.63 3.60
CA ALA A 450 26.03 13.92 2.22
C ALA A 450 26.41 15.39 1.96
N LYS A 451 27.25 15.62 0.94
CA LYS A 451 27.68 16.98 0.60
C LYS A 451 26.42 17.79 0.29
N GLU A 452 26.09 18.71 1.17
CA GLU A 452 24.97 19.62 0.92
C GLU A 452 25.28 20.44 -0.33
N LEU A 453 24.62 20.12 -1.42
CA LEU A 453 24.70 20.91 -2.64
C LEU A 453 24.04 22.26 -2.39
N ASN A 454 24.71 23.34 -2.74
CA ASN A 454 24.13 24.67 -2.68
C ASN A 454 23.02 24.86 -3.74
N ARG A 455 22.23 25.93 -3.65
CA ARG A 455 21.07 26.19 -4.52
C ARG A 455 21.41 26.21 -6.01
N GLU A 456 22.59 26.71 -6.38
CA GLU A 456 23.05 26.78 -7.77
C GLU A 456 23.48 25.41 -8.32
N GLU A 457 24.18 24.63 -7.52
CA GLU A 457 24.56 23.24 -7.88
C GLU A 457 23.34 22.35 -8.10
N ARG A 458 22.30 22.50 -7.26
CA ARG A 458 21.02 21.80 -7.43
C ARG A 458 20.30 22.23 -8.71
N LYS A 459 20.31 23.53 -9.03
CA LYS A 459 19.72 24.08 -10.26
C LYS A 459 20.43 23.56 -11.52
N LYS A 460 21.77 23.56 -11.54
CA LYS A 460 22.57 23.00 -12.63
C LYS A 460 22.29 21.52 -12.86
N LEU A 461 22.25 20.73 -11.79
CA LEU A 461 21.96 19.30 -11.86
C LEU A 461 20.54 19.03 -12.41
N ARG A 462 19.57 19.90 -12.10
CA ARG A 462 18.19 19.84 -12.61
C ARG A 462 18.15 20.13 -14.12
N GLU A 463 18.88 21.12 -14.60
CA GLU A 463 18.96 21.45 -16.04
C GLU A 463 19.66 20.36 -16.84
N GLU A 464 20.73 19.78 -16.32
CA GLU A 464 21.40 18.64 -16.95
C GLU A 464 20.51 17.40 -17.05
N ARG A 465 19.75 17.09 -16.00
CA ARG A 465 18.77 15.98 -16.01
C ARG A 465 17.62 16.22 -16.98
N LYS A 466 17.15 17.49 -17.08
CA LYS A 466 16.10 17.87 -18.04
C LYS A 466 16.59 17.74 -19.48
N LYS A 467 17.84 18.13 -19.75
CA LYS A 467 18.48 17.98 -21.05
C LYS A 467 18.67 16.52 -21.46
N LYS A 468 19.16 15.67 -20.55
CA LYS A 468 19.27 14.21 -20.77
C LYS A 468 17.92 13.54 -21.03
N ARG A 469 16.86 14.03 -20.40
CA ARG A 469 15.49 13.49 -20.58
C ARG A 469 14.91 13.86 -21.95
N LEU A 470 15.20 15.05 -22.45
CA LEU A 470 14.82 15.48 -23.81
C LEU A 470 15.60 14.71 -24.88
N GLU A 471 16.88 14.45 -24.67
CA GLU A 471 17.72 13.66 -25.58
C GLU A 471 17.28 12.18 -25.67
N ASN A 472 16.78 11.59 -24.56
CA ASN A 472 16.27 10.22 -24.53
C ASN A 472 14.83 10.06 -25.05
N ASN A 473 14.10 11.15 -25.28
CA ASN A 473 12.72 11.14 -25.79
C ASN A 473 12.63 11.50 -27.29
N VAL A 474 13.74 11.51 -28.02
CA VAL A 474 13.70 11.61 -29.47
C VAL A 474 13.14 10.30 -30.04
N VAL A 475 11.85 10.30 -30.31
CA VAL A 475 11.17 9.23 -31.08
C VAL A 475 11.69 9.24 -32.48
N VAL A 476 12.40 8.19 -32.86
CA VAL A 476 12.75 7.95 -34.28
C VAL A 476 11.45 7.59 -35.00
N PRO A 477 11.04 8.33 -36.06
CA PRO A 477 9.84 7.99 -36.81
C PRO A 477 10.04 6.64 -37.51
N PRO A 478 8.99 5.82 -37.68
CA PRO A 478 9.09 4.55 -38.38
C PRO A 478 9.45 4.79 -39.87
N ALA A 479 10.45 4.06 -40.34
CA ALA A 479 10.86 4.05 -41.72
C ALA A 479 9.67 3.69 -42.63
N ALA A 480 9.39 4.52 -43.61
CA ALA A 480 8.41 4.26 -44.67
C ALA A 480 8.78 2.95 -45.39
N LYS A 481 7.84 2.02 -45.44
CA LYS A 481 7.96 0.83 -46.28
C LYS A 481 7.78 1.26 -47.71
N ALA A 482 8.80 1.03 -48.54
CA ALA A 482 8.70 1.00 -49.98
C ALA A 482 8.02 -0.29 -50.46
#